data_9e46d084979c007ede36b880375fa186
#
_entry.id   9e46d084979c007ede36b880375fa186
#
_cell.length_a   1.000
_cell.length_b   1.000
_cell.length_c   1.000
_cell.angle_alpha   90.00
_cell.angle_beta   90.00
_cell.angle_gamma   90.00
#
_symmetry.space_group_name_H-M   'P 1'
#
loop_
_entity.id
_entity.type
_entity.pdbx_description
1 polymer ?
#
loop_
_entity_poly.entity_id
_entity_poly.type
_entity_poly.pdbx_seq_one_letter_code
_entity_poly.pdbx_strand_id
1 'polypeptide(L)'
;MTEPAPEQPKQTRITIDLPKDLKPVYSNVAFINYTPAEIVLDFAQLLPRTPRGALMARVIMSPIHAKLLHAALAQNLANYERQFGEIQLPHPRPNIADNFFRFSGESGSDDEGNQDG
;
A
#
# COMPACT_ATOMS: atom_id res chain seq x y z
N MET A 1 14.32 33.14 40.71
CA MET A 1 13.81 33.08 39.42
C MET A 1 13.69 31.72 38.96
N THR A 2 12.51 31.27 38.76
CA THR A 2 12.33 29.92 38.30
C THR A 2 12.18 29.97 36.81
N GLU A 3 12.89 29.11 36.15
CA GLU A 3 12.73 29.01 34.76
C GLU A 3 11.40 28.40 34.46
N PRO A 4 10.73 28.86 33.45
CA PRO A 4 9.47 28.23 33.08
C PRO A 4 9.71 26.82 32.66
N ALA A 5 8.84 25.95 33.06
CA ALA A 5 8.94 24.58 32.64
C ALA A 5 8.85 24.51 31.12
N PRO A 6 9.59 23.60 30.53
CA PRO A 6 9.48 23.47 29.09
C PRO A 6 8.04 23.14 28.73
N GLU A 7 7.56 23.88 27.75
CA GLU A 7 6.23 23.63 27.33
C GLU A 7 6.15 22.30 26.68
N GLN A 8 5.25 21.50 27.12
CA GLN A 8 5.01 20.25 26.42
C GLN A 8 4.37 20.56 25.11
N PRO A 9 4.75 19.86 24.08
CA PRO A 9 4.10 20.08 22.81
C PRO A 9 2.62 19.84 22.96
N LYS A 10 1.87 20.81 22.52
CA LYS A 10 0.44 20.66 22.59
C LYS A 10 0.04 19.57 21.64
N GLN A 11 -0.66 18.60 22.16
CA GLN A 11 -1.22 17.60 21.30
C GLN A 11 -2.35 18.24 20.54
N THR A 12 -2.17 18.37 19.26
CA THR A 12 -3.21 18.90 18.43
C THR A 12 -4.24 17.82 18.23
N ARG A 13 -5.45 18.10 18.68
CA ARG A 13 -6.53 17.17 18.44
C ARG A 13 -6.98 17.36 17.01
N ILE A 14 -6.90 16.31 16.25
CA ILE A 14 -7.32 16.34 14.87
C ILE A 14 -8.68 15.69 14.79
N THR A 15 -9.63 16.44 14.28
CA THR A 15 -10.97 15.93 14.10
C THR A 15 -11.15 15.63 12.61
N ILE A 16 -11.54 14.43 12.32
CA ILE A 16 -11.76 14.03 10.94
C ILE A 16 -13.24 13.79 10.75
N ASP A 17 -13.79 14.49 9.77
CA ASP A 17 -15.19 14.36 9.47
C ASP A 17 -15.44 13.12 8.64
N LEU A 18 -16.45 12.38 9.00
CA LEU A 18 -16.84 11.21 8.26
C LEU A 18 -18.04 11.54 7.42
N PRO A 19 -17.92 11.58 6.10
CA PRO A 19 -19.07 11.86 5.27
C PRO A 19 -20.13 10.79 5.43
N LYS A 20 -21.38 11.22 5.43
CA LYS A 20 -22.48 10.28 5.64
C LYS A 20 -22.61 9.29 4.51
N ASP A 21 -22.23 9.70 3.30
CA ASP A 21 -22.35 8.83 2.16
C ASP A 21 -21.04 8.19 1.77
N LEU A 22 -20.09 8.13 2.67
CA LEU A 22 -18.84 7.46 2.39
C LEU A 22 -19.07 5.97 2.24
N LYS A 23 -18.69 5.44 1.10
CA LYS A 23 -18.84 4.03 0.85
C LYS A 23 -17.47 3.36 0.88
N PRO A 24 -17.30 2.35 1.69
CA PRO A 24 -16.03 1.63 1.67
C PRO A 24 -15.89 0.86 0.37
N VAL A 25 -14.64 0.69 -0.05
CA VAL A 25 -14.37 -0.12 -1.21
C VAL A 25 -13.60 -1.35 -0.77
N TYR A 26 -13.87 -2.46 -1.42
CA TYR A 26 -13.13 -3.68 -1.16
C TYR A 26 -12.06 -3.81 -2.23
N SER A 27 -10.85 -4.13 -1.80
CA SER A 27 -9.74 -4.27 -2.72
C SER A 27 -8.95 -5.52 -2.35
N ASN A 28 -8.60 -6.30 -3.35
CA ASN A 28 -7.78 -7.47 -3.12
C ASN A 28 -6.48 -7.41 -3.90
N VAL A 29 -6.19 -6.28 -4.53
CA VAL A 29 -4.92 -6.08 -5.20
C VAL A 29 -4.66 -4.59 -5.27
N ALA A 30 -3.41 -4.21 -5.18
CA ALA A 30 -3.04 -2.81 -5.28
C ALA A 30 -1.86 -2.69 -6.24
N PHE A 31 -1.92 -1.67 -7.08
CA PHE A 31 -0.83 -1.36 -7.97
C PHE A 31 -0.23 -0.03 -7.53
N ILE A 32 1.07 0.08 -7.61
CA ILE A 32 1.76 1.25 -7.11
C ILE A 32 2.61 1.82 -8.23
N ASN A 33 2.39 3.09 -8.51
CA ASN A 33 3.22 3.83 -9.45
C ASN A 33 3.77 5.04 -8.74
N TYR A 34 4.80 5.62 -9.30
CA TYR A 34 5.38 6.78 -8.64
C TYR A 34 6.06 7.68 -9.64
N THR A 35 6.15 8.93 -9.26
CA THR A 35 7.00 9.94 -9.87
C THR A 35 7.86 10.50 -8.74
N PRO A 36 8.83 11.34 -9.04
CA PRO A 36 9.60 11.94 -7.94
C PRO A 36 8.76 12.71 -6.94
N ALA A 37 7.57 13.16 -7.34
CA ALA A 37 6.75 13.99 -6.47
C ALA A 37 5.60 13.25 -5.84
N GLU A 38 5.20 12.09 -6.37
CA GLU A 38 3.95 11.46 -5.94
C GLU A 38 4.07 9.96 -5.92
N ILE A 39 3.32 9.37 -5.01
CA ILE A 39 3.08 7.93 -5.00
C ILE A 39 1.61 7.72 -5.31
N VAL A 40 1.32 6.87 -6.26
CA VAL A 40 -0.05 6.60 -6.68
C VAL A 40 -0.39 5.17 -6.30
N LEU A 41 -1.41 5.03 -5.46
CA LEU A 41 -1.88 3.72 -5.03
C LEU A 41 -3.22 3.45 -5.70
N ASP A 42 -3.25 2.43 -6.53
CA ASP A 42 -4.47 2.04 -7.22
C ASP A 42 -4.99 0.77 -6.61
N PHE A 43 -6.15 0.86 -6.00
CA PHE A 43 -6.77 -0.28 -5.35
C PHE A 43 -7.81 -0.87 -6.29
N ALA A 44 -7.68 -2.14 -6.55
CA ALA A 44 -8.54 -2.81 -7.51
C ALA A 44 -9.11 -4.08 -6.93
N GLN A 45 -10.14 -4.55 -7.56
CA GLN A 45 -10.75 -5.81 -7.19
C GLN A 45 -10.67 -6.74 -8.38
N LEU A 46 -10.00 -7.88 -8.18
CA LEU A 46 -9.95 -8.91 -9.20
C LEU A 46 -11.11 -9.84 -8.99
N LEU A 47 -11.81 -10.13 -10.06
CA LEU A 47 -12.96 -11.03 -10.00
C LEU A 47 -12.48 -12.46 -10.18
N PRO A 48 -13.10 -13.40 -9.50
CA PRO A 48 -12.71 -14.80 -9.66
C PRO A 48 -13.04 -15.29 -11.06
N ARG A 49 -12.20 -16.18 -11.53
CA ARG A 49 -12.45 -16.89 -12.79
C ARG A 49 -12.46 -15.99 -14.01
N THR A 50 -11.93 -14.81 -13.90
CA THR A 50 -11.88 -13.93 -15.04
C THR A 50 -10.61 -13.13 -14.94
N PRO A 51 -9.95 -12.86 -16.04
CA PRO A 51 -8.74 -12.04 -15.99
C PRO A 51 -9.03 -10.56 -15.88
N ARG A 52 -10.24 -10.19 -15.54
CA ARG A 52 -10.61 -8.81 -15.45
C ARG A 52 -10.68 -8.35 -14.02
N GLY A 53 -10.38 -7.09 -13.82
CA GLY A 53 -10.53 -6.47 -12.53
C GLY A 53 -11.08 -5.09 -12.72
N ALA A 54 -11.52 -4.50 -11.64
CA ALA A 54 -12.04 -3.15 -11.65
C ALA A 54 -11.20 -2.30 -10.71
N LEU A 55 -10.82 -1.13 -11.18
CA LEU A 55 -10.13 -0.18 -10.33
C LEU A 55 -11.17 0.50 -9.45
N MET A 56 -11.02 0.33 -8.16
CA MET A 56 -12.02 0.83 -7.21
C MET A 56 -11.68 2.18 -6.67
N ALA A 57 -10.41 2.49 -6.48
CA ALA A 57 -10.01 3.76 -5.91
C ALA A 57 -8.57 4.05 -6.29
N ARG A 58 -8.28 5.32 -6.46
CA ARG A 58 -6.91 5.78 -6.69
C ARG A 58 -6.59 6.82 -5.65
N VAL A 59 -5.51 6.62 -4.93
CA VAL A 59 -5.08 7.51 -3.88
C VAL A 59 -3.69 8.02 -4.24
N ILE A 60 -3.53 9.33 -4.22
CA ILE A 60 -2.26 9.95 -4.54
C ILE A 60 -1.75 10.62 -3.28
N MET A 61 -0.51 10.37 -2.95
CA MET A 61 0.08 10.99 -1.77
C MET A 61 1.53 11.31 -2.03
N SER A 62 2.09 12.15 -1.19
CA SER A 62 3.50 12.47 -1.31
C SER A 62 4.34 11.28 -0.89
N PRO A 63 5.60 11.21 -1.32
CA PRO A 63 6.46 10.13 -0.89
C PRO A 63 6.61 10.02 0.62
N ILE A 64 6.65 11.17 1.32
CA ILE A 64 6.75 11.14 2.77
C ILE A 64 5.52 10.48 3.38
N HIS A 65 4.35 10.83 2.89
CA HIS A 65 3.12 10.26 3.44
C HIS A 65 3.01 8.77 3.11
N ALA A 66 3.48 8.36 1.96
CA ALA A 66 3.48 6.95 1.62
C ALA A 66 4.40 6.17 2.55
N LYS A 67 5.53 6.76 2.92
CA LYS A 67 6.44 6.10 3.83
C LYS A 67 5.83 6.01 5.24
N LEU A 68 5.13 7.06 5.66
CA LEU A 68 4.44 7.02 6.93
C LEU A 68 3.31 5.98 6.93
N LEU A 69 2.59 5.88 5.82
CA LEU A 69 1.57 4.86 5.69
C LEU A 69 2.16 3.47 5.79
N HIS A 70 3.28 3.25 5.12
CA HIS A 70 3.94 1.96 5.17
C HIS A 70 4.33 1.59 6.60
N ALA A 71 4.90 2.53 7.34
CA ALA A 71 5.30 2.26 8.71
C ALA A 71 4.07 1.99 9.58
N ALA A 72 3.01 2.76 9.41
CA ALA A 72 1.80 2.56 10.19
C ALA A 72 1.15 1.22 9.88
N LEU A 73 1.12 0.86 8.62
CA LEU A 73 0.53 -0.41 8.22
C LEU A 73 1.35 -1.58 8.78
N ALA A 74 2.68 -1.47 8.72
CA ALA A 74 3.52 -2.52 9.26
C ALA A 74 3.27 -2.70 10.75
N GLN A 75 3.15 -1.59 11.49
CA GLN A 75 2.91 -1.66 12.92
C GLN A 75 1.54 -2.29 13.21
N ASN A 76 0.54 -1.91 12.45
CA ASN A 76 -0.80 -2.43 12.67
C ASN A 76 -0.90 -3.90 12.31
N LEU A 77 -0.22 -4.33 11.27
CA LEU A 77 -0.21 -5.73 10.93
C LEU A 77 0.49 -6.55 12.01
N ALA A 78 1.57 -6.01 12.59
CA ALA A 78 2.23 -6.70 13.68
C ALA A 78 1.30 -6.83 14.88
N ASN A 79 0.54 -5.77 15.19
CA ASN A 79 -0.42 -5.84 16.27
C ASN A 79 -1.51 -6.85 16.00
N TYR A 80 -1.98 -6.88 14.76
CA TYR A 80 -3.01 -7.84 14.38
C TYR A 80 -2.49 -9.27 14.57
N GLU A 81 -1.26 -9.51 14.14
CA GLU A 81 -0.72 -10.87 14.23
C GLU A 81 -0.49 -11.32 15.67
N ARG A 82 -0.15 -10.38 16.54
CA ARG A 82 -0.01 -10.74 17.95
C ARG A 82 -1.34 -11.13 18.56
N GLN A 83 -2.42 -10.55 18.08
CA GLN A 83 -3.72 -10.79 18.65
C GLN A 83 -4.44 -11.97 18.00
N PHE A 84 -4.30 -12.13 16.71
CA PHE A 84 -5.07 -13.12 15.98
C PHE A 84 -4.21 -14.19 15.31
N GLY A 85 -2.91 -14.10 15.40
CA GLY A 85 -2.04 -15.08 14.79
C GLY A 85 -1.45 -14.59 13.49
N GLU A 86 -0.43 -15.27 13.05
CA GLU A 86 0.29 -14.88 11.86
C GLU A 86 -0.58 -14.98 10.63
N ILE A 87 -0.51 -13.95 9.79
CA ILE A 87 -1.24 -13.96 8.52
C ILE A 87 -0.51 -14.89 7.59
N GLN A 88 -1.22 -15.89 7.11
CA GLN A 88 -0.63 -16.86 6.21
C GLN A 88 -0.72 -16.35 4.79
N LEU A 89 0.42 -16.07 4.23
CA LEU A 89 0.45 -15.62 2.85
C LEU A 89 0.41 -16.82 1.92
N PRO A 90 -0.29 -16.71 0.81
CA PRO A 90 -0.28 -17.81 -0.13
C PRO A 90 1.13 -17.96 -0.67
N HIS A 91 1.46 -19.19 -1.09
CA HIS A 91 2.75 -19.41 -1.69
C HIS A 91 2.85 -18.49 -2.87
N PRO A 92 3.91 -17.71 -2.93
CA PRO A 92 4.02 -16.78 -4.04
C PRO A 92 4.18 -17.59 -5.31
N ARG A 93 3.19 -17.51 -6.14
CA ARG A 93 3.34 -18.04 -7.47
C ARG A 93 4.17 -17.01 -8.21
N PRO A 94 5.26 -17.43 -8.79
CA PRO A 94 6.14 -16.44 -9.42
C PRO A 94 5.43 -15.56 -10.42
N ASN A 95 4.44 -16.11 -11.10
CA ASN A 95 3.75 -15.32 -12.10
C ASN A 95 2.98 -14.16 -11.49
N ILE A 96 2.36 -14.40 -10.38
CA ILE A 96 1.57 -13.35 -9.74
C ILE A 96 2.49 -12.27 -9.19
N ALA A 97 3.55 -12.67 -8.54
CA ALA A 97 4.47 -11.70 -7.99
C ALA A 97 5.11 -10.88 -9.08
N ASP A 98 5.48 -11.53 -10.18
CA ASP A 98 6.05 -10.80 -11.27
C ASP A 98 5.08 -9.79 -11.85
N ASN A 99 3.84 -10.16 -11.96
CA ASN A 99 2.86 -9.24 -12.51
C ASN A 99 2.68 -8.02 -11.63
N PHE A 100 2.69 -8.20 -10.33
CA PHE A 100 2.56 -7.07 -9.45
C PHE A 100 3.74 -6.15 -9.55
N PHE A 101 4.94 -6.69 -9.61
CA PHE A 101 6.11 -5.84 -9.62
C PHE A 101 6.41 -5.27 -10.99
N ARG A 102 5.98 -5.92 -12.05
CA ARG A 102 6.24 -5.41 -13.35
C ARG A 102 5.30 -4.33 -13.76
N PHE A 103 4.35 -4.05 -12.94
CA PHE A 103 3.37 -3.10 -13.33
C PHE A 103 3.94 -1.71 -13.43
N SER A 104 5.07 -1.46 -12.87
CA SER A 104 5.61 -0.13 -12.94
C SER A 104 6.33 0.15 -14.22
N GLY A 105 6.09 -0.55 -15.21
CA GLY A 105 6.62 -0.18 -16.46
C GLY A 105 8.02 -0.54 -16.77
N GLU A 106 8.62 -1.47 -16.08
CA GLU A 106 9.90 -1.80 -16.32
C GLU A 106 9.90 -2.72 -17.36
N SER A 107 10.28 -2.49 -18.41
CA SER A 107 10.29 -3.41 -19.44
C SER A 107 11.32 -4.34 -19.21
N GLY A 108 11.16 -5.20 -18.64
CA GLY A 108 12.07 -6.15 -18.37
C GLY A 108 12.54 -6.79 -19.53
N SER A 109 13.57 -6.64 -19.86
CA SER A 109 14.11 -7.20 -20.90
C SER A 109 14.37 -8.54 -20.76
N ASP A 110 13.97 -9.23 -21.07
CA ASP A 110 14.18 -10.48 -20.92
C ASP A 110 14.94 -11.11 -21.62
N ASP A 111 15.66 -11.18 -21.91
CA ASP A 111 16.43 -11.75 -22.48
C ASP A 111 16.60 -12.95 -22.34
N GLU A 112 16.60 -13.65 -22.63
CA GLU A 112 16.79 -14.75 -22.59
C GLU A 112 17.60 -15.39 -23.04
N GLY A 113 18.10 -15.34 -23.25
CA GLY A 113 18.99 -15.90 -23.65
C GLY A 113 19.18 -17.22 -23.64
N ASN A 114 19.17 -17.88 -24.15
CA ASN A 114 19.32 -19.01 -24.09
C ASN A 114 19.92 -19.71 -24.62
N GLN A 115 20.43 -20.09 -24.78
CA GLN A 115 21.03 -20.80 -25.22
C GLN A 115 21.21 -21.89 -25.25
N ASP A 116 21.32 -22.52 -25.57
CA ASP A 116 21.46 -23.58 -25.67
C ASP A 116 22.18 -24.21 -25.75
N GLY A 117 22.30 -24.36 -25.75
CA GLY A 117 23.20 -25.12 -25.86
C GLY A 117 23.28 -26.36 -26.15
#